data_636f486848e35bc4a5f7cfb755ccbb1f
#
_entry.id   636f486848e35bc4a5f7cfb755ccbb1f
#
_cell.length_a   1.000
_cell.length_b   1.000
_cell.length_c   1.000
_cell.angle_alpha   90.00
_cell.angle_beta   90.00
_cell.angle_gamma   90.00
#
_symmetry.space_group_name_H-M   'P 1'
#
loop_
_entity.id
_entity.type
_entity.pdbx_description
1 polymer ?
#
loop_
_entity_poly.entity_id
_entity_poly.type
_entity_poly.pdbx_seq_one_letter_code
_entity_poly.pdbx_strand_id
1 'polypeptide(L)'
;GSFVSDERCKGFKNYIKNTKDIKLSTEKGNFTYEGGYEATERLLKNKNISAIFCADDTMAFGCLDFIKDKTKLKVPNQIEVIGYDDMVMANWKSYNLSTIRQPIRQMSKLVTQLIDDYISDPEFEAANHLIEGKFIKRKTSK
;
A
#
# COMPACT_ATOMS: atom_id res chain seq x y z
N GLY A 1 1.16 8.99 13.72
CA GLY A 1 0.79 8.16 12.59
C GLY A 1 -0.60 7.59 12.78
N SER A 2 -1.29 7.19 11.73
CA SER A 2 -2.54 6.46 11.90
C SER A 2 -2.23 4.99 12.20
N PHE A 3 -3.06 4.33 13.01
CA PHE A 3 -2.95 2.89 13.30
C PHE A 3 -2.79 2.05 12.04
N VAL A 4 -3.56 2.37 11.00
CA VAL A 4 -3.52 1.67 9.69
C VAL A 4 -2.15 1.79 9.02
N SER A 5 -1.54 2.98 9.04
CA SER A 5 -0.19 3.20 8.50
C SER A 5 0.86 2.36 9.23
N ASP A 6 0.76 2.35 10.56
CA ASP A 6 1.73 1.67 11.41
C ASP A 6 1.65 0.15 11.22
N GLU A 7 0.45 -0.42 11.11
CA GLU A 7 0.25 -1.86 10.88
C GLU A 7 0.68 -2.29 9.45
N ARG A 8 0.37 -1.51 8.41
CA ARG A 8 0.85 -1.79 7.04
C ARG A 8 2.38 -1.74 6.97
N CYS A 9 3.00 -0.73 7.57
CA CYS A 9 4.45 -0.59 7.65
C CYS A 9 5.10 -1.73 8.44
N LYS A 10 4.51 -2.13 9.57
CA LYS A 10 4.98 -3.22 10.42
C LYS A 10 4.91 -4.57 9.70
N GLY A 11 3.79 -4.87 9.04
CA GLY A 11 3.64 -6.09 8.23
C GLY A 11 4.70 -6.19 7.15
N PHE A 12 4.91 -5.12 6.38
CA PHE A 12 5.94 -5.05 5.35
C PHE A 12 7.36 -5.23 5.92
N LYS A 13 7.70 -4.53 7.00
CA LYS A 13 9.00 -4.65 7.68
C LYS A 13 9.26 -6.05 8.22
N ASN A 14 8.24 -6.69 8.80
CA ASN A 14 8.37 -8.05 9.34
C ASN A 14 8.64 -9.07 8.23
N TYR A 15 7.99 -8.93 7.08
CA TYR A 15 8.27 -9.80 5.93
C TYR A 15 9.70 -9.63 5.43
N ILE A 16 10.16 -8.39 5.27
CA ILE A 16 11.51 -8.10 4.77
C ILE A 16 12.62 -8.53 5.72
N LYS A 17 12.42 -8.45 7.06
CA LYS A 17 13.41 -8.92 8.04
C LYS A 17 13.87 -10.37 7.82
N ASN A 18 12.99 -11.20 7.28
CA ASN A 18 13.26 -12.61 7.00
C ASN A 18 13.84 -12.84 5.60
N THR A 19 14.01 -11.80 4.80
CA THR A 19 14.51 -11.86 3.43
C THR A 19 15.95 -11.32 3.41
N LYS A 20 16.90 -12.16 3.03
CA LYS A 20 18.32 -11.76 2.93
C LYS A 20 18.49 -10.72 1.82
N ASP A 21 19.43 -9.79 2.03
CA ASP A 21 19.93 -8.83 1.02
C ASP A 21 18.94 -7.70 0.63
N ILE A 22 17.85 -7.48 1.35
CA ILE A 22 16.98 -6.32 1.13
C ILE A 22 17.38 -5.18 2.08
N LYS A 23 17.75 -4.02 1.47
CA LYS A 23 17.95 -2.76 2.20
C LYS A 23 16.66 -1.96 2.17
N LEU A 24 16.10 -1.66 3.34
CA LEU A 24 14.86 -0.90 3.48
C LEU A 24 15.14 0.56 3.85
N SER A 25 14.55 1.48 3.08
CA SER A 25 14.43 2.90 3.42
C SER A 25 12.95 3.25 3.57
N THR A 26 12.60 4.13 4.49
CA THR A 26 11.21 4.53 4.73
C THR A 26 11.07 6.04 4.82
N GLU A 27 10.00 6.58 4.21
CA GLU A 27 9.64 8.00 4.24
C GLU A 27 8.16 8.17 4.60
N LYS A 28 7.79 9.32 5.14
CA LYS A 28 6.40 9.66 5.44
C LYS A 28 5.76 10.37 4.26
N GLY A 29 4.59 9.89 3.83
CA GLY A 29 3.80 10.46 2.73
C GLY A 29 2.40 10.93 3.14
N ASN A 30 2.03 10.77 4.42
CA ASN A 30 0.81 11.30 5.06
C ASN A 30 -0.52 10.93 4.36
N PHE A 31 -0.58 9.86 3.56
CA PHE A 31 -1.74 9.44 2.77
C PHE A 31 -2.25 10.52 1.79
N THR A 32 -1.35 11.37 1.29
CA THR A 32 -1.68 12.37 0.29
C THR A 32 -0.86 12.16 -0.99
N TYR A 33 -1.39 12.65 -2.11
CA TYR A 33 -0.68 12.65 -3.40
C TYR A 33 0.64 13.43 -3.30
N GLU A 34 0.59 14.65 -2.78
CA GLU A 34 1.75 15.52 -2.59
C GLU A 34 2.79 14.86 -1.66
N GLY A 35 2.31 14.26 -0.57
CA GLY A 35 3.17 13.54 0.37
C GLY A 35 3.87 12.34 -0.27
N GLY A 36 3.18 11.60 -1.15
CA GLY A 36 3.74 10.52 -1.96
C GLY A 36 4.80 11.03 -2.94
N TYR A 37 4.51 12.14 -3.62
CA TYR A 37 5.43 12.81 -4.55
C TYR A 37 6.73 13.25 -3.85
N GLU A 38 6.62 13.99 -2.74
CA GLU A 38 7.76 14.47 -1.96
C GLU A 38 8.56 13.34 -1.28
N ALA A 39 7.86 12.33 -0.74
CA ALA A 39 8.52 11.16 -0.14
C ALA A 39 9.36 10.40 -1.17
N THR A 40 8.87 10.31 -2.42
CA THR A 40 9.60 9.69 -3.52
C THR A 40 10.86 10.47 -3.86
N GLU A 41 10.80 11.80 -3.86
CA GLU A 41 11.99 12.64 -4.04
C GLU A 41 13.05 12.33 -2.98
N ARG A 42 12.64 12.25 -1.71
CA ARG A 42 13.57 11.94 -0.60
C ARG A 42 14.16 10.53 -0.71
N LEU A 43 13.34 9.53 -1.04
CA LEU A 43 13.79 8.14 -1.25
C LEU A 43 14.80 8.03 -2.38
N LEU A 44 14.56 8.68 -3.51
CA LEU A 44 15.39 8.57 -4.70
C LEU A 44 16.70 9.36 -4.63
N LYS A 45 16.94 10.15 -3.59
CA LYS A 45 18.27 10.65 -3.24
C LYS A 45 19.23 9.47 -2.95
N ASN A 46 18.70 8.34 -2.50
CA ASN A 46 19.41 7.07 -2.41
C ASN A 46 19.29 6.33 -3.75
N LYS A 47 20.36 6.29 -4.54
CA LYS A 47 20.39 5.75 -5.91
C LYS A 47 20.15 4.22 -6.05
N ASN A 48 19.99 3.50 -4.93
CA ASN A 48 19.87 2.04 -4.92
C ASN A 48 18.43 1.54 -4.67
N ILE A 49 17.42 2.37 -4.91
CA ILE A 49 16.00 1.97 -4.79
C ILE A 49 15.54 1.27 -6.06
N SER A 50 15.13 0.02 -5.96
CA SER A 50 14.59 -0.79 -7.07
C SER A 50 13.09 -1.02 -6.99
N ALA A 51 12.48 -0.81 -5.81
CA ALA A 51 11.05 -0.93 -5.62
C ALA A 51 10.56 0.03 -4.54
N ILE A 52 9.34 0.57 -4.70
CA ILE A 52 8.65 1.40 -3.72
C ILE A 52 7.28 0.78 -3.44
N PHE A 53 7.02 0.47 -2.17
CA PHE A 53 5.70 0.15 -1.67
C PHE A 53 5.09 1.39 -1.03
N CYS A 54 3.96 1.84 -1.55
CA CYS A 54 3.18 2.95 -1.00
C CYS A 54 2.06 2.40 -0.13
N ALA A 55 1.87 2.98 1.05
CA ALA A 55 0.87 2.51 2.01
C ALA A 55 -0.58 2.75 1.55
N ASP A 56 -0.80 3.56 0.50
CA ASP A 56 -2.04 3.66 -0.24
C ASP A 56 -1.80 4.01 -1.72
N ASP A 57 -2.86 3.94 -2.55
CA ASP A 57 -2.80 4.24 -3.97
C ASP A 57 -2.64 5.75 -4.24
N THR A 58 -3.14 6.63 -3.37
CA THR A 58 -3.02 8.08 -3.53
C THR A 58 -1.54 8.51 -3.49
N MET A 59 -0.79 7.99 -2.53
CA MET A 59 0.66 8.20 -2.48
C MET A 59 1.36 7.55 -3.68
N ALA A 60 0.89 6.37 -4.14
CA ALA A 60 1.48 5.69 -5.29
C ALA A 60 1.31 6.49 -6.59
N PHE A 61 0.20 7.21 -6.77
CA PHE A 61 0.01 8.13 -7.91
C PHE A 61 1.03 9.27 -7.87
N GLY A 62 1.21 9.93 -6.72
CA GLY A 62 2.24 10.94 -6.54
C GLY A 62 3.66 10.41 -6.80
N CYS A 63 3.94 9.20 -6.32
CA CYS A 63 5.21 8.50 -6.58
C CYS A 63 5.45 8.28 -8.08
N LEU A 64 4.46 7.75 -8.81
CA LEU A 64 4.57 7.50 -10.26
C LEU A 64 4.77 8.79 -11.04
N ASP A 65 4.04 9.85 -10.70
CA ASP A 65 4.17 11.14 -11.38
C ASP A 65 5.52 11.80 -11.08
N PHE A 66 6.04 11.71 -9.84
CA PHE A 66 7.41 12.14 -9.55
C PHE A 66 8.44 11.40 -10.40
N ILE A 67 8.36 10.06 -10.46
CA ILE A 67 9.30 9.25 -11.24
C ILE A 67 9.26 9.67 -12.71
N LYS A 68 8.07 9.84 -13.27
CA LYS A 68 7.86 10.24 -14.66
C LYS A 68 8.37 11.64 -14.96
N ASP A 69 8.11 12.61 -14.08
CA ASP A 69 8.36 14.03 -14.34
C ASP A 69 9.80 14.44 -13.99
N LYS A 70 10.40 13.83 -12.97
CA LYS A 70 11.68 14.28 -12.39
C LYS A 70 12.84 13.31 -12.61
N THR A 71 12.57 12.12 -13.20
CA THR A 71 13.61 11.11 -13.41
C THR A 71 13.60 10.55 -14.83
N LYS A 72 14.62 9.75 -15.16
CA LYS A 72 14.66 8.95 -16.39
C LYS A 72 14.38 7.46 -16.13
N LEU A 73 13.99 7.12 -14.90
CA LEU A 73 13.73 5.74 -14.50
C LEU A 73 12.50 5.18 -15.23
N LYS A 74 12.59 3.92 -15.63
CA LYS A 74 11.50 3.21 -16.31
C LYS A 74 10.78 2.29 -15.31
N VAL A 75 9.49 2.53 -15.14
CA VAL A 75 8.59 1.66 -14.38
C VAL A 75 7.99 0.64 -15.37
N PRO A 76 8.02 -0.67 -15.08
CA PRO A 76 8.57 -1.34 -13.89
C PRO A 76 10.04 -1.77 -14.05
N ASN A 77 10.69 -1.48 -15.18
CA ASN A 77 11.95 -2.13 -15.56
C ASN A 77 13.14 -1.81 -14.64
N GLN A 78 13.23 -0.56 -14.18
CA GLN A 78 14.30 -0.07 -13.32
C GLN A 78 13.83 0.21 -11.88
N ILE A 79 12.54 0.52 -11.71
CA ILE A 79 11.92 0.71 -10.41
C ILE A 79 10.49 0.20 -10.46
N GLU A 80 10.09 -0.57 -9.46
CA GLU A 80 8.72 -1.06 -9.32
C GLU A 80 7.95 -0.19 -8.32
N VAL A 81 6.65 0.00 -8.58
CA VAL A 81 5.77 0.74 -7.66
C VAL A 81 4.53 -0.08 -7.38
N ILE A 82 4.23 -0.29 -6.10
CA ILE A 82 3.06 -1.02 -5.64
C ILE A 82 2.30 -0.12 -4.66
N GLY A 83 0.99 -0.01 -4.87
CA GLY A 83 0.07 0.69 -3.99
C GLY A 83 -0.71 -0.24 -3.06
N TYR A 84 -1.73 0.33 -2.43
CA TYR A 84 -2.67 -0.36 -1.56
C TYR A 84 -4.03 0.32 -1.64
N ASP A 85 -5.13 -0.42 -1.75
CA ASP A 85 -6.56 -0.14 -1.74
C ASP A 85 -7.27 -0.51 -3.05
N ASP A 86 -6.59 -0.55 -4.18
CA ASP A 86 -7.14 -0.76 -5.52
C ASP A 86 -8.24 0.28 -5.87
N MET A 87 -7.88 1.54 -5.71
CA MET A 87 -8.74 2.65 -6.10
C MET A 87 -9.07 2.62 -7.60
N VAL A 88 -10.20 3.21 -7.98
CA VAL A 88 -10.64 3.26 -9.40
C VAL A 88 -9.55 3.80 -10.32
N MET A 89 -8.82 4.82 -9.90
CA MET A 89 -7.72 5.42 -10.66
C MET A 89 -6.54 4.48 -10.89
N ALA A 90 -6.34 3.46 -10.03
CA ALA A 90 -5.28 2.47 -10.20
C ALA A 90 -5.43 1.70 -11.54
N ASN A 91 -6.65 1.59 -12.07
CA ASN A 91 -6.92 0.95 -13.36
C ASN A 91 -6.84 1.91 -14.56
N TRP A 92 -6.63 3.19 -14.37
CA TRP A 92 -6.51 4.12 -15.48
C TRP A 92 -5.23 3.86 -16.29
N LYS A 93 -5.31 4.07 -17.61
CA LYS A 93 -4.17 3.84 -18.51
C LYS A 93 -2.93 4.66 -18.14
N SER A 94 -3.13 5.83 -17.53
CA SER A 94 -2.06 6.73 -17.08
C SER A 94 -1.25 6.14 -15.93
N TYR A 95 -1.90 5.38 -15.02
CA TYR A 95 -1.24 4.77 -13.86
C TYR A 95 -1.02 3.28 -14.05
N ASN A 96 -2.08 2.53 -14.33
CA ASN A 96 -2.07 1.08 -14.47
C ASN A 96 -1.31 0.41 -13.30
N LEU A 97 -1.65 0.86 -12.07
CA LEU A 97 -0.93 0.61 -10.83
C LEU A 97 -1.19 -0.79 -10.30
N SER A 98 -0.13 -1.54 -10.05
CA SER A 98 -0.17 -2.77 -9.26
C SER A 98 -0.43 -2.41 -7.80
N THR A 99 -1.39 -3.07 -7.17
CA THR A 99 -1.86 -2.68 -5.83
C THR A 99 -2.46 -3.85 -5.08
N ILE A 100 -2.69 -3.71 -3.78
CA ILE A 100 -3.38 -4.70 -2.96
C ILE A 100 -4.84 -4.27 -2.82
N ARG A 101 -5.77 -5.10 -3.31
CA ARG A 101 -7.22 -4.89 -3.14
C ARG A 101 -7.65 -5.40 -1.78
N GLN A 102 -8.26 -4.52 -1.00
CA GLN A 102 -8.91 -4.89 0.25
C GLN A 102 -10.22 -5.66 -0.02
N PRO A 103 -10.54 -6.71 0.75
CA PRO A 103 -11.78 -7.49 0.60
C PRO A 103 -12.98 -6.79 1.26
N ILE A 104 -13.30 -5.56 0.85
CA ILE A 104 -14.26 -4.66 1.50
C ILE A 104 -15.63 -5.32 1.72
N ARG A 105 -16.12 -6.11 0.74
CA ARG A 105 -17.42 -6.81 0.89
C ARG A 105 -17.40 -7.83 2.03
N GLN A 106 -16.29 -8.58 2.18
CA GLN A 106 -16.15 -9.57 3.26
C GLN A 106 -16.00 -8.86 4.60
N MET A 107 -15.23 -7.78 4.64
CA MET A 107 -15.06 -6.93 5.83
C MET A 107 -16.40 -6.36 6.28
N SER A 108 -17.17 -5.75 5.38
CA SER A 108 -18.48 -5.18 5.70
C SER A 108 -19.47 -6.23 6.22
N LYS A 109 -19.50 -7.41 5.57
CA LYS A 109 -20.38 -8.51 6.03
C LYS A 109 -19.99 -8.99 7.43
N LEU A 110 -18.69 -9.17 7.70
CA LEU A 110 -18.20 -9.57 9.00
C LEU A 110 -18.53 -8.53 10.08
N VAL A 111 -18.29 -7.24 9.79
CA VAL A 111 -18.61 -6.15 10.74
C VAL A 111 -20.10 -6.15 11.09
N THR A 112 -20.99 -6.31 10.08
CA THR A 112 -22.44 -6.38 10.34
C THR A 112 -22.78 -7.56 11.23
N GLN A 113 -22.21 -8.74 10.96
CA GLN A 113 -22.43 -9.93 11.78
C GLN A 113 -21.95 -9.72 13.23
N LEU A 114 -20.74 -9.18 13.42
CA LEU A 114 -20.20 -8.92 14.76
C LEU A 114 -21.03 -7.90 15.56
N ILE A 115 -21.63 -6.92 14.87
CA ILE A 115 -22.55 -5.98 15.52
C ILE A 115 -23.83 -6.69 15.96
N ASP A 116 -24.41 -7.54 15.11
CA ASP A 116 -25.60 -8.33 15.44
C ASP A 116 -25.34 -9.29 16.63
N ASP A 117 -24.19 -9.96 16.63
CA ASP A 117 -23.75 -10.86 17.71
C ASP A 117 -23.60 -10.07 19.03
N TYR A 118 -22.94 -8.91 19.00
CA TYR A 118 -22.74 -8.04 20.17
C TYR A 118 -24.09 -7.52 20.75
N ILE A 119 -25.04 -7.19 19.89
CA ILE A 119 -26.34 -6.71 20.34
C ILE A 119 -27.16 -7.87 20.96
N SER A 120 -27.00 -9.08 20.44
CA SER A 120 -27.77 -10.25 20.83
C SER A 120 -27.23 -10.95 22.08
N ASP A 121 -25.94 -10.83 22.35
CA ASP A 121 -25.27 -11.48 23.48
C ASP A 121 -24.43 -10.46 24.28
N PRO A 122 -24.88 -10.06 25.49
CA PRO A 122 -24.14 -9.15 26.36
C PRO A 122 -22.76 -9.66 26.82
N GLU A 123 -22.53 -10.99 26.76
CA GLU A 123 -21.27 -11.64 27.12
C GLU A 123 -20.36 -11.84 25.90
N PHE A 124 -20.74 -11.29 24.72
CA PHE A 124 -19.96 -11.42 23.48
C PHE A 124 -18.54 -10.84 23.66
N GLU A 125 -17.54 -11.67 23.43
CA GLU A 125 -16.14 -11.25 23.40
C GLU A 125 -15.68 -10.97 21.96
N ALA A 126 -15.20 -9.75 21.72
CA ALA A 126 -14.65 -9.38 20.42
C ALA A 126 -13.33 -10.09 20.12
N ALA A 127 -13.23 -10.73 18.97
CA ALA A 127 -12.02 -11.37 18.49
C ALA A 127 -11.39 -10.58 17.32
N ASN A 128 -10.07 -10.75 17.15
CA ASN A 128 -9.39 -10.23 15.97
C ASN A 128 -9.64 -11.14 14.77
N HIS A 129 -10.15 -10.55 13.69
CA HIS A 129 -10.40 -11.24 12.42
C HIS A 129 -9.42 -10.75 11.35
N LEU A 130 -8.65 -11.65 10.77
CA LEU A 130 -7.76 -11.37 9.66
C LEU A 130 -8.42 -11.80 8.35
N ILE A 131 -8.60 -10.85 7.42
CA ILE A 131 -9.14 -11.11 6.09
C ILE A 131 -8.07 -10.70 5.08
N GLU A 132 -7.63 -11.66 4.24
CA GLU A 132 -6.56 -11.44 3.29
C GLU A 132 -6.98 -10.51 2.14
N GLY A 133 -6.14 -9.54 1.81
CA GLY A 133 -6.22 -8.74 0.60
C GLY A 133 -5.70 -9.51 -0.61
N LYS A 134 -6.09 -9.09 -1.81
CA LYS A 134 -5.64 -9.70 -3.07
C LYS A 134 -4.66 -8.78 -3.80
N PHE A 135 -3.49 -9.28 -4.17
CA PHE A 135 -2.59 -8.56 -5.07
C PHE A 135 -3.17 -8.49 -6.48
N ILE A 136 -3.28 -7.29 -7.01
CA ILE A 136 -3.75 -6.97 -8.37
C ILE A 136 -2.53 -6.50 -9.17
N LYS A 137 -1.93 -7.43 -9.89
CA LYS A 137 -0.80 -7.12 -10.76
C LYS A 137 -1.24 -6.32 -11.97
N ARG A 138 -0.54 -5.21 -12.23
CA ARG A 138 -0.71 -4.37 -13.43
C ARG A 138 0.68 -4.02 -14.01
N LYS A 139 0.83 -2.81 -14.59
CA LYS A 139 2.05 -2.45 -15.33
C LYS A 139 3.16 -1.83 -14.49
N THR A 140 2.96 -1.58 -13.21
CA THR A 140 3.97 -0.95 -12.34
C THR A 140 4.82 -1.92 -11.55
N SER A 141 4.58 -3.24 -11.69
CA SER A 141 5.42 -4.31 -11.15
C SER A 141 5.62 -5.44 -12.15
N LYS A 142 6.72 -6.21 -11.96
CA LYS A 142 7.06 -7.40 -12.76
C LYS A 142 6.34 -8.65 -12.29
#